data_55358fca8126ee2d06721f483d083730
#
_entry.id   55358fca8126ee2d06721f483d083730
#
_cell.length_a   1.000
_cell.length_b   1.000
_cell.length_c   1.000
_cell.angle_alpha   90.00
_cell.angle_beta   90.00
_cell.angle_gamma   90.00
#
_symmetry.space_group_name_H-M   'P 1'
#
loop_
_entity.id
_entity.type
_entity.pdbx_description
1 polymer ?
#
loop_
_entity_poly.entity_id
_entity_poly.type
_entity_poly.pdbx_seq_one_letter_code
_entity_poly.pdbx_strand_id
1 'polypeptide(L)'
;TLRMRGGLSDSENKSFSISEVNYFLRRKPDGNNEKSYMHQYNANPSKSYNGSADLSYSEPLFEGAHLQFSYRYQYRYSDSDRSMYSLDSLVSKGVITQEQLEAFPLEYIPGVDWLELARNYQNSQYATYKEHNQEATVMFRYGKDKIRFSAGVSVQPQKTYMDYTKGSL
;
A
#
# COMPACT_ATOMS: atom_id res chain seq x y z
N THR A 1 28.74 -12.46 12.44
CA THR A 1 27.54 -11.96 13.13
C THR A 1 26.33 -12.22 12.26
N LEU A 2 25.26 -12.74 12.84
CA LEU A 2 23.97 -12.91 12.20
C LEU A 2 22.94 -12.04 12.94
N ARG A 3 22.14 -11.27 12.20
CA ARG A 3 21.03 -10.48 12.74
C ARG A 3 19.79 -10.75 11.91
N MET A 4 18.66 -10.94 12.59
CA MET A 4 17.36 -11.09 11.94
C MET A 4 16.41 -10.06 12.53
N ARG A 5 15.55 -9.50 11.68
CA ARG A 5 14.50 -8.56 12.06
C ARG A 5 13.26 -8.87 11.27
N GLY A 6 12.11 -8.69 11.89
CA GLY A 6 10.81 -8.82 11.24
C GLY A 6 9.84 -7.80 11.77
N GLY A 7 8.89 -7.41 10.95
CA GLY A 7 7.82 -6.49 11.31
C GLY A 7 6.53 -6.88 10.61
N LEU A 8 5.43 -6.68 11.30
CA LEU A 8 4.08 -6.85 10.82
C LEU A 8 3.38 -5.50 10.99
N SER A 9 2.66 -5.09 9.99
CA SER A 9 1.80 -3.92 10.07
C SER A 9 0.46 -4.25 9.45
N ASP A 10 -0.59 -3.96 10.18
CA ASP A 10 -1.96 -4.04 9.73
C ASP A 10 -2.57 -2.66 9.90
N SER A 11 -3.11 -2.12 8.84
CA SER A 11 -3.74 -0.80 8.85
C SER A 11 -5.05 -0.85 8.07
N GLU A 12 -6.07 -0.26 8.67
CA GLU A 12 -7.36 -0.07 8.04
C GLU A 12 -7.62 1.43 7.90
N ASN A 13 -7.73 1.88 6.66
CA ASN A 13 -8.03 3.27 6.37
C ASN A 13 -9.43 3.35 5.76
N LYS A 14 -10.31 4.11 6.41
CA LYS A 14 -11.68 4.34 5.96
C LYS A 14 -11.87 5.83 5.71
N SER A 15 -12.46 6.16 4.59
CA SER A 15 -12.78 7.54 4.26
C SER A 15 -14.17 7.67 3.66
N PHE A 16 -14.87 8.69 4.07
CA PHE A 16 -16.15 9.09 3.52
C PHE A 16 -15.97 10.40 2.78
N SER A 17 -16.49 10.48 1.56
CA SER A 17 -16.37 11.65 0.70
C SER A 17 -17.73 12.02 0.13
N ILE A 18 -18.12 13.26 0.33
CA ILE A 18 -19.29 13.87 -0.28
C ILE A 18 -18.80 14.98 -1.20
N SER A 19 -19.22 14.96 -2.45
CA SER A 19 -18.93 16.04 -3.39
C SER A 19 -20.18 16.45 -4.15
N GLU A 20 -20.37 17.75 -4.31
CA GLU A 20 -21.39 18.35 -5.16
C GLU A 20 -20.70 19.01 -6.36
N VAL A 21 -21.09 18.62 -7.55
CA VAL A 21 -20.60 19.22 -8.79
C VAL A 21 -21.74 20.01 -9.45
N ASN A 22 -21.55 21.32 -9.58
CA ASN A 22 -22.47 22.19 -10.29
C ASN A 22 -22.00 22.37 -11.74
N TYR A 23 -22.80 21.95 -12.69
CA TYR A 23 -22.52 22.13 -14.12
C TYR A 23 -23.10 23.44 -14.61
N PHE A 24 -22.29 24.48 -14.69
CA PHE A 24 -22.75 25.82 -15.15
C PHE A 24 -23.17 25.84 -16.61
N LEU A 25 -22.67 24.94 -17.43
CA LEU A 25 -22.99 24.86 -18.86
C LEU A 25 -24.12 23.88 -19.19
N ARG A 26 -24.53 23.05 -18.20
CA ARG A 26 -25.65 22.13 -18.35
C ARG A 26 -26.81 22.64 -17.54
N ARG A 27 -27.89 23.00 -18.24
CA ARG A 27 -29.12 23.47 -17.62
C ARG A 27 -30.21 22.41 -17.76
N LYS A 28 -30.95 22.23 -16.68
CA LYS A 28 -32.17 21.44 -16.69
C LYS A 28 -33.28 22.19 -17.45
N PRO A 29 -34.37 21.50 -17.88
CA PRO A 29 -35.49 22.13 -18.52
C PRO A 29 -36.18 23.25 -17.69
N ASP A 30 -36.01 23.20 -16.37
CA ASP A 30 -36.50 24.20 -15.40
C ASP A 30 -35.61 25.47 -15.29
N GLY A 31 -34.52 25.54 -16.11
CA GLY A 31 -33.58 26.66 -16.14
C GLY A 31 -32.50 26.62 -15.07
N ASN A 32 -32.55 25.68 -14.14
CA ASN A 32 -31.54 25.49 -13.11
C ASN A 32 -30.31 24.76 -13.62
N ASN A 33 -29.17 24.98 -12.98
CA ASN A 33 -27.96 24.25 -13.30
C ASN A 33 -28.13 22.78 -12.92
N GLU A 34 -27.61 21.90 -13.76
CA GLU A 34 -27.50 20.48 -13.41
C GLU A 34 -26.51 20.31 -12.26
N LYS A 35 -26.92 19.64 -11.22
CA LYS A 35 -26.09 19.29 -10.06
C LYS A 35 -25.93 17.78 -10.01
N SER A 36 -24.72 17.34 -9.76
CA SER A 36 -24.42 15.94 -9.48
C SER A 36 -23.87 15.83 -8.07
N TYR A 37 -24.45 14.98 -7.29
CA TYR A 37 -23.99 14.61 -5.97
C TYR A 37 -23.24 13.28 -6.06
N MET A 38 -22.13 13.18 -5.39
CA MET A 38 -21.36 11.96 -5.31
C MET A 38 -21.07 11.67 -3.85
N HIS A 39 -21.64 10.59 -3.37
CA HIS A 39 -21.38 10.07 -2.03
C HIS A 39 -20.59 8.76 -2.13
N GLN A 40 -19.39 8.76 -1.60
CA GLN A 40 -18.49 7.62 -1.68
C GLN A 40 -17.95 7.25 -0.31
N TYR A 41 -17.92 5.97 -0.06
CA TYR A 41 -17.19 5.39 1.05
C TYR A 41 -16.06 4.55 0.49
N ASN A 42 -14.86 4.75 1.02
CA ASN A 42 -13.69 3.99 0.63
C ASN A 42 -13.15 3.27 1.87
N ALA A 43 -12.96 1.97 1.75
CA ALA A 43 -12.25 1.17 2.72
C ALA A 43 -10.96 0.65 2.07
N ASN A 44 -9.84 0.82 2.74
CA ASN A 44 -8.54 0.40 2.25
C ASN A 44 -7.77 -0.33 3.36
N PRO A 45 -8.19 -1.56 3.70
CA PRO A 45 -7.38 -2.40 4.56
C PRO A 45 -6.07 -2.75 3.83
N SER A 46 -4.96 -2.65 4.52
CA SER A 46 -3.67 -3.05 4.01
C SER A 46 -2.88 -3.81 5.05
N LYS A 47 -2.24 -4.89 4.63
CA LYS A 47 -1.36 -5.70 5.46
C LYS A 47 0.03 -5.69 4.87
N SER A 48 1.02 -5.50 5.70
CA SER A 48 2.39 -5.57 5.26
C SER A 48 3.24 -6.41 6.20
N TYR A 49 4.10 -7.19 5.61
CA TYR A 49 5.10 -8.00 6.29
C TYR A 49 6.48 -7.60 5.77
N ASN A 50 7.40 -7.39 6.67
CA ASN A 50 8.79 -7.17 6.31
C ASN A 50 9.69 -8.08 7.12
N GLY A 51 10.74 -8.54 6.49
CA GLY A 51 11.76 -9.35 7.13
C GLY A 51 13.14 -9.00 6.57
N SER A 52 14.15 -9.03 7.42
CA SER A 52 15.53 -8.87 6.99
C SER A 52 16.44 -9.84 7.74
N ALA A 53 17.44 -10.33 7.02
CA ALA A 53 18.53 -11.11 7.55
C ALA A 53 19.85 -10.48 7.11
N ASP A 54 20.69 -10.14 8.07
CA ASP A 54 22.02 -9.59 7.86
C ASP A 54 23.06 -10.60 8.35
N LEU A 55 23.96 -11.01 7.48
CA LEU A 55 25.11 -11.85 7.79
C LEU A 55 26.37 -11.03 7.57
N SER A 56 27.27 -11.01 8.54
CA SER A 56 28.59 -10.42 8.39
C SER A 56 29.67 -11.35 8.93
N TYR A 57 30.70 -11.52 8.13
CA TYR A 57 31.89 -12.29 8.45
C TYR A 57 33.15 -11.47 8.17
N SER A 58 34.12 -11.56 9.02
CA SER A 58 35.38 -10.86 8.86
C SER A 58 36.52 -11.83 9.15
N GLU A 59 37.44 -11.92 8.23
CA GLU A 59 38.63 -12.80 8.29
C GLU A 59 39.87 -11.93 8.30
N PRO A 60 40.72 -12.06 9.32
CA PRO A 60 42.08 -11.48 9.29
C PRO A 60 42.96 -12.29 8.32
N LEU A 61 43.54 -11.62 7.32
CA LEU A 61 44.40 -12.27 6.35
C LEU A 61 45.87 -12.26 6.78
N PHE A 62 46.33 -11.09 7.20
CA PHE A 62 47.70 -10.89 7.72
C PHE A 62 47.68 -9.59 8.58
N GLU A 63 48.80 -9.25 9.17
CA GLU A 63 48.93 -8.10 10.06
C GLU A 63 48.42 -6.80 9.41
N GLY A 64 47.34 -6.24 9.97
CA GLY A 64 46.68 -5.03 9.48
C GLY A 64 45.70 -5.24 8.32
N ALA A 65 45.56 -6.47 7.78
CA ALA A 65 44.64 -6.75 6.67
C ALA A 65 43.44 -7.61 7.09
N HIS A 66 42.27 -7.18 6.70
CA HIS A 66 41.00 -7.87 6.95
C HIS A 66 40.18 -7.97 5.67
N LEU A 67 39.59 -9.13 5.44
CA LEU A 67 38.56 -9.33 4.44
C LEU A 67 37.22 -9.40 5.15
N GLN A 68 36.31 -8.53 4.76
CA GLN A 68 34.93 -8.49 5.28
C GLN A 68 33.98 -8.93 4.20
N PHE A 69 33.15 -9.88 4.52
CA PHE A 69 32.00 -10.30 3.72
C PHE A 69 30.73 -9.92 4.45
N SER A 70 29.78 -9.31 3.74
CA SER A 70 28.45 -9.03 4.26
C SER A 70 27.39 -9.42 3.24
N TYR A 71 26.33 -10.02 3.74
CA TYR A 71 25.17 -10.37 2.95
C TYR A 71 23.93 -9.92 3.70
N ARG A 72 23.07 -9.19 2.99
CA ARG A 72 21.78 -8.75 3.48
C ARG A 72 20.69 -9.26 2.57
N TYR A 73 19.67 -9.85 3.15
CA TYR A 73 18.44 -10.21 2.49
C TYR A 73 17.30 -9.44 3.11
N GLN A 74 16.46 -8.81 2.29
CA GLN A 74 15.26 -8.13 2.73
C GLN A 74 14.07 -8.64 1.92
N TYR A 75 13.01 -8.97 2.63
CA TYR A 75 11.73 -9.33 2.06
C TYR A 75 10.68 -8.35 2.52
N ARG A 76 9.88 -7.86 1.58
CA ARG A 76 8.71 -7.03 1.83
C ARG A 76 7.52 -7.61 1.10
N TYR A 77 6.44 -7.76 1.82
CA TYR A 77 5.13 -8.08 1.29
C TYR A 77 4.16 -6.98 1.70
N SER A 78 3.32 -6.55 0.78
CA SER A 78 2.21 -5.65 1.08
C SER A 78 1.02 -6.08 0.24
N ASP A 79 -0.14 -6.19 0.87
CA ASP A 79 -1.40 -6.27 0.17
C ASP A 79 -2.25 -5.03 0.48
N SER A 80 -3.06 -4.64 -0.46
CA SER A 80 -3.98 -3.52 -0.35
C SER A 80 -5.27 -3.89 -1.08
N ASP A 81 -6.36 -3.90 -0.34
CA ASP A 81 -7.71 -4.08 -0.88
C ASP A 81 -8.46 -2.76 -0.80
N ARG A 82 -8.36 -1.97 -1.87
CA ARG A 82 -9.11 -0.74 -1.96
C ARG A 82 -10.52 -1.02 -2.47
N SER A 83 -11.47 -1.08 -1.55
CA SER A 83 -12.88 -1.24 -1.86
C SER A 83 -13.57 0.12 -1.90
N MET A 84 -14.25 0.41 -3.01
CA MET A 84 -15.02 1.63 -3.22
C MET A 84 -16.51 1.31 -3.18
N TYR A 85 -17.25 2.11 -2.46
CA TYR A 85 -18.70 1.99 -2.31
C TYR A 85 -19.36 3.27 -2.80
N SER A 86 -20.28 3.13 -3.75
CA SER A 86 -21.09 4.23 -4.27
C SER A 86 -22.44 4.26 -3.58
N LEU A 87 -22.64 5.23 -2.74
CA LEU A 87 -23.81 5.31 -1.88
C LEU A 87 -25.04 5.82 -2.62
N ASP A 88 -24.83 6.58 -3.69
CA ASP A 88 -25.88 7.01 -4.60
C ASP A 88 -26.57 5.79 -5.26
N SER A 89 -25.87 4.67 -5.37
CA SER A 89 -26.47 3.44 -5.87
C SER A 89 -27.53 2.86 -4.95
N LEU A 90 -27.48 3.13 -3.66
CA LEU A 90 -28.49 2.69 -2.69
C LEU A 90 -29.79 3.46 -2.87
N VAL A 91 -29.72 4.75 -3.18
CA VAL A 91 -30.89 5.57 -3.49
C VAL A 91 -31.51 5.12 -4.82
N SER A 92 -30.69 4.90 -5.84
CA SER A 92 -31.17 4.45 -7.15
C SER A 92 -31.78 3.05 -7.12
N LYS A 93 -31.35 2.19 -6.20
CA LYS A 93 -31.93 0.87 -5.94
C LYS A 93 -33.16 0.89 -5.02
N GLY A 94 -33.52 2.07 -4.50
CA GLY A 94 -34.67 2.24 -3.59
C GLY A 94 -34.45 1.65 -2.18
N VAL A 95 -33.20 1.40 -1.79
CA VAL A 95 -32.86 0.85 -0.47
C VAL A 95 -32.98 1.92 0.62
N ILE A 96 -32.59 3.15 0.29
CA ILE A 96 -32.67 4.32 1.15
C ILE A 96 -33.19 5.51 0.38
N THR A 97 -33.74 6.50 1.10
CA THR A 97 -34.15 7.79 0.49
C THR A 97 -32.98 8.75 0.43
N GLN A 98 -33.09 9.77 -0.42
CA GLN A 98 -32.08 10.83 -0.52
C GLN A 98 -31.93 11.57 0.83
N GLU A 99 -33.04 11.81 1.53
CA GLU A 99 -33.02 12.44 2.85
C GLU A 99 -32.28 11.58 3.89
N GLN A 100 -32.44 10.26 3.83
CA GLN A 100 -31.73 9.35 4.72
C GLN A 100 -30.23 9.37 4.43
N LEU A 101 -29.84 9.46 3.16
CA LEU A 101 -28.44 9.55 2.77
C LEU A 101 -27.79 10.85 3.28
N GLU A 102 -28.51 11.96 3.25
CA GLU A 102 -28.01 13.27 3.69
C GLU A 102 -28.03 13.45 5.22
N ALA A 103 -28.97 12.80 5.90
CA ALA A 103 -29.22 12.99 7.33
C ALA A 103 -28.33 12.13 8.24
N PHE A 104 -27.82 10.97 7.77
CA PHE A 104 -27.12 10.03 8.63
C PHE A 104 -25.76 9.61 8.07
N PRO A 105 -24.74 9.47 8.95
CA PRO A 105 -23.56 8.67 8.64
C PRO A 105 -24.02 7.24 8.33
N LEU A 106 -23.53 6.70 7.24
CA LEU A 106 -23.94 5.40 6.69
C LEU A 106 -23.76 4.19 7.60
N GLU A 107 -22.91 4.32 8.58
CA GLU A 107 -22.69 3.31 9.63
C GLU A 107 -23.93 3.03 10.48
N TYR A 108 -24.92 3.93 10.44
CA TYR A 108 -26.12 3.87 11.29
C TYR A 108 -27.42 3.55 10.56
N ILE A 109 -27.37 3.02 9.32
CA ILE A 109 -28.58 2.55 8.65
C ILE A 109 -28.95 1.16 9.21
N PRO A 110 -29.90 1.05 10.13
CA PRO A 110 -30.20 -0.22 10.78
C PRO A 110 -30.83 -1.20 9.79
N GLY A 111 -30.37 -2.46 9.83
CA GLY A 111 -31.00 -3.57 9.13
C GLY A 111 -30.71 -3.70 7.63
N VAL A 112 -29.78 -2.90 7.09
CA VAL A 112 -29.38 -2.97 5.69
C VAL A 112 -27.90 -3.37 5.58
N ASP A 113 -27.62 -4.45 4.87
CA ASP A 113 -26.26 -4.77 4.44
C ASP A 113 -25.88 -3.87 3.25
N TRP A 114 -25.72 -2.58 3.55
CA TRP A 114 -25.46 -1.56 2.56
C TRP A 114 -24.09 -1.68 1.91
N LEU A 115 -23.13 -2.31 2.60
CA LEU A 115 -21.77 -2.49 2.09
C LEU A 115 -21.78 -3.32 0.81
N GLU A 116 -22.45 -4.46 0.80
CA GLU A 116 -22.51 -5.29 -0.39
C GLU A 116 -23.31 -4.64 -1.51
N LEU A 117 -24.45 -4.02 -1.16
CA LEU A 117 -25.32 -3.36 -2.13
C LEU A 117 -24.70 -2.12 -2.78
N ALA A 118 -23.85 -1.38 -2.04
CA ALA A 118 -23.19 -0.17 -2.51
C ALA A 118 -21.84 -0.43 -3.18
N ARG A 119 -21.30 -1.65 -3.11
CA ARG A 119 -19.98 -1.96 -3.62
C ARG A 119 -19.86 -1.71 -5.12
N ASN A 120 -18.91 -0.87 -5.46
CA ASN A 120 -18.59 -0.56 -6.86
C ASN A 120 -17.38 -1.37 -7.31
N TYR A 121 -17.64 -2.53 -7.87
CA TYR A 121 -16.60 -3.44 -8.33
C TYR A 121 -15.69 -2.85 -9.41
N GLN A 122 -16.22 -1.99 -10.27
CA GLN A 122 -15.43 -1.38 -11.35
C GLN A 122 -14.33 -0.44 -10.85
N ASN A 123 -14.55 0.18 -9.69
CA ASN A 123 -13.62 1.12 -9.08
C ASN A 123 -12.88 0.54 -7.86
N SER A 124 -13.18 -0.70 -7.49
CA SER A 124 -12.44 -1.43 -6.47
C SER A 124 -11.16 -2.03 -7.05
N GLN A 125 -10.11 -2.09 -6.26
CA GLN A 125 -8.78 -2.50 -6.69
C GLN A 125 -8.16 -3.36 -5.61
N TYR A 126 -7.60 -4.48 -6.02
CA TYR A 126 -6.78 -5.32 -5.16
C TYR A 126 -5.36 -5.38 -5.73
N ALA A 127 -4.38 -5.13 -4.90
CA ALA A 127 -2.99 -5.16 -5.29
C ALA A 127 -2.15 -5.91 -4.26
N THR A 128 -1.31 -6.83 -4.73
CA THR A 128 -0.27 -7.45 -3.91
C THR A 128 1.09 -7.06 -4.45
N TYR A 129 1.98 -6.76 -3.54
CA TYR A 129 3.35 -6.38 -3.82
C TYR A 129 4.30 -7.27 -3.03
N LYS A 130 5.26 -7.89 -3.73
CA LYS A 130 6.31 -8.71 -3.13
C LYS A 130 7.66 -8.23 -3.63
N GLU A 131 8.55 -7.93 -2.72
CA GLU A 131 9.87 -7.43 -3.04
C GLU A 131 10.93 -8.26 -2.32
N HIS A 132 11.94 -8.68 -3.08
CA HIS A 132 13.11 -9.37 -2.60
C HIS A 132 14.33 -8.52 -2.94
N ASN A 133 14.98 -7.98 -1.93
CA ASN A 133 16.22 -7.25 -2.07
C ASN A 133 17.37 -8.07 -1.48
N GLN A 134 18.43 -8.21 -2.23
CA GLN A 134 19.65 -8.86 -1.77
C GLN A 134 20.80 -7.90 -1.95
N GLU A 135 21.72 -7.91 -1.03
CA GLU A 135 22.94 -7.14 -1.09
C GLU A 135 24.10 -8.03 -0.63
N ALA A 136 25.05 -8.24 -1.49
CA ALA A 136 26.28 -8.93 -1.17
C ALA A 136 27.45 -7.97 -1.34
N THR A 137 28.27 -7.82 -0.30
CA THR A 137 29.41 -6.90 -0.30
C THR A 137 30.65 -7.66 0.18
N VAL A 138 31.72 -7.52 -0.57
CA VAL A 138 33.05 -7.97 -0.18
C VAL A 138 33.94 -6.74 -0.07
N MET A 139 34.59 -6.56 1.08
CA MET A 139 35.42 -5.42 1.36
C MET A 139 36.75 -5.87 1.93
N PHE A 140 37.82 -5.46 1.28
CA PHE A 140 39.18 -5.58 1.79
C PHE A 140 39.58 -4.30 2.51
N ARG A 141 40.17 -4.44 3.70
CA ARG A 141 40.70 -3.30 4.49
C ARG A 141 42.10 -3.62 4.91
N TYR A 142 42.97 -2.66 4.70
CA TYR A 142 44.34 -2.70 5.18
C TYR A 142 44.65 -1.45 6.00
N GLY A 143 45.25 -1.60 7.14
CA GLY A 143 45.70 -0.50 8.00
C GLY A 143 46.93 -0.90 8.79
N LYS A 144 48.07 -0.29 8.46
CA LYS A 144 49.31 -0.42 9.21
C LYS A 144 50.00 0.96 9.26
N ASP A 145 50.46 1.33 10.44
CA ASP A 145 51.09 2.62 10.71
C ASP A 145 50.26 3.83 10.24
N LYS A 146 50.76 4.55 9.23
CA LYS A 146 50.12 5.73 8.64
C LYS A 146 49.34 5.40 7.36
N ILE A 147 49.38 4.15 6.88
CA ILE A 147 48.74 3.75 5.62
C ILE A 147 47.42 3.07 5.94
N ARG A 148 46.33 3.56 5.34
CA ARG A 148 45.02 2.94 5.38
C ARG A 148 44.48 2.84 3.98
N PHE A 149 44.02 1.67 3.59
CA PHE A 149 43.44 1.39 2.30
C PHE A 149 42.20 0.52 2.46
N SER A 150 41.17 0.82 1.68
CA SER A 150 39.97 -0.04 1.60
C SER A 150 39.47 -0.11 0.17
N ALA A 151 39.14 -1.31 -0.27
CA ALA A 151 38.52 -1.56 -1.56
C ALA A 151 37.40 -2.58 -1.39
N GLY A 152 36.30 -2.41 -2.11
CA GLY A 152 35.19 -3.34 -2.01
C GLY A 152 34.30 -3.31 -3.25
N VAL A 153 33.56 -4.39 -3.39
CA VAL A 153 32.55 -4.58 -4.44
C VAL A 153 31.23 -4.95 -3.78
N SER A 154 30.15 -4.33 -4.24
CA SER A 154 28.79 -4.62 -3.80
C SER A 154 27.93 -4.95 -5.00
N VAL A 155 27.09 -5.96 -4.84
CA VAL A 155 26.09 -6.38 -5.83
C VAL A 155 24.73 -6.40 -5.16
N GLN A 156 23.73 -5.77 -5.79
CA GLN A 156 22.40 -5.60 -5.22
C GLN A 156 21.30 -6.06 -6.19
N PRO A 157 21.08 -7.39 -6.33
CA PRO A 157 19.95 -7.87 -7.11
C PRO A 157 18.62 -7.59 -6.38
N GLN A 158 17.69 -7.05 -7.14
CA GLN A 158 16.34 -6.79 -6.68
C GLN A 158 15.33 -7.51 -7.57
N LYS A 159 14.34 -8.13 -6.96
CA LYS A 159 13.24 -8.78 -7.66
C LYS A 159 11.90 -8.33 -7.06
N THR A 160 11.05 -7.79 -7.92
CA THR A 160 9.74 -7.28 -7.55
C THR A 160 8.66 -8.02 -8.32
N TYR A 161 7.61 -8.42 -7.61
CA TYR A 161 6.40 -8.98 -8.18
C TYR A 161 5.25 -8.09 -7.76
N MET A 162 4.40 -7.77 -8.71
CA MET A 162 3.19 -7.00 -8.49
C MET A 162 2.03 -7.67 -9.20
N ASP A 163 1.03 -8.08 -8.43
CA ASP A 163 -0.23 -8.58 -8.95
C ASP A 163 -1.30 -7.52 -8.69
N TYR A 164 -2.00 -7.17 -9.73
CA TYR A 164 -3.03 -6.15 -9.69
C TYR A 164 -4.31 -6.67 -10.32
N THR A 165 -5.40 -6.63 -9.56
CA THR A 165 -6.72 -7.00 -10.03
C THR A 165 -7.65 -5.80 -9.90
N LYS A 166 -8.30 -5.43 -11.00
CA LYS A 166 -9.31 -4.38 -11.04
C LYS A 166 -10.67 -5.02 -11.29
N GLY A 167 -11.64 -4.68 -10.46
CA GLY A 167 -13.02 -4.81 -10.86
C GLY A 167 -13.75 -6.10 -10.55
N SER A 168 -13.14 -7.13 -10.01
CA SER A 168 -13.92 -8.30 -9.54
C SER A 168 -13.13 -9.21 -8.64
N LEU A 169 -13.65 -9.47 -7.53
CA LEU A 169 -13.49 -10.75 -6.84
C LEU A 169 -14.79 -11.51 -7.02
#